data_64e17f52d121f00377fcc4167c87acd0
#
_entry.id   64e17f52d121f00377fcc4167c87acd0
#
_cell.length_a   1.000
_cell.length_b   1.000
_cell.length_c   1.000
_cell.angle_alpha   90.00
_cell.angle_beta   90.00
_cell.angle_gamma   90.00
#
_symmetry.space_group_name_H-M   'P 1'
#
loop_
_entity.id
_entity.type
_entity.pdbx_description
1 polymer ?
#
loop_
_entity_poly.entity_id
_entity_poly.type
_entity_poly.pdbx_seq_one_letter_code
_entity_poly.pdbx_strand_id
1 'polypeptide(L)'
;PYDLLWAGIGDALSKECEAVFSSKGKHLSHTPLMGVQLSKVCTQPLLDYGKEALASLKAHKVSDALMQVTLDIIVSTGIVSNMTTHIPNYYYNSSLAHCVYNGSTITRHGHEHLHGEVVSLGVLCLLTYEGANALRDTIMKFNASIGLPVCFDDIWSEYHADV
;
A
#
# COMPACT_ATOMS: atom_id res chain seq x y z
N PRO A 1 -2.58 -7.85 16.57
CA PRO A 1 -1.40 -7.02 16.34
C PRO A 1 -0.63 -7.42 15.07
N TYR A 2 -0.35 -8.74 14.85
CA TYR A 2 0.38 -9.21 13.67
C TYR A 2 -0.36 -8.85 12.36
N ASP A 3 -1.61 -9.24 12.24
CA ASP A 3 -2.42 -9.00 11.04
C ASP A 3 -2.59 -7.52 10.74
N LEU A 4 -2.66 -6.67 11.78
CA LEU A 4 -2.75 -5.22 11.61
C LEU A 4 -1.44 -4.62 11.09
N LEU A 5 -0.27 -5.08 11.55
CA LEU A 5 1.01 -4.63 11.00
C LEU A 5 1.19 -5.13 9.58
N TRP A 6 0.86 -6.39 9.32
CA TRP A 6 0.93 -7.02 8.01
C TRP A 6 0.05 -6.27 6.98
N ALA A 7 -1.22 -6.04 7.30
CA ALA A 7 -2.10 -5.24 6.46
C ALA A 7 -1.65 -3.76 6.36
N GLY A 8 -1.12 -3.19 7.46
CA GLY A 8 -0.55 -1.84 7.47
C GLY A 8 0.63 -1.67 6.51
N ILE A 9 1.48 -2.70 6.37
CA ILE A 9 2.53 -2.73 5.35
C ILE A 9 1.91 -2.69 3.95
N GLY A 10 0.88 -3.51 3.70
CA GLY A 10 0.17 -3.54 2.43
C GLY A 10 -0.45 -2.21 2.04
N ASP A 11 -1.08 -1.53 3.00
CA ASP A 11 -1.65 -0.18 2.80
C ASP A 11 -0.57 0.87 2.55
N ALA A 12 0.49 0.86 3.34
CA ALA A 12 1.57 1.84 3.24
C ALA A 12 2.35 1.77 1.91
N LEU A 13 2.43 0.58 1.27
CA LEU A 13 3.00 0.44 -0.09
C LEU A 13 2.26 1.27 -1.14
N SER A 14 0.99 1.62 -0.92
CA SER A 14 0.22 2.46 -1.84
C SER A 14 0.67 3.92 -1.82
N LYS A 15 1.28 4.38 -0.74
CA LYS A 15 1.47 5.81 -0.46
C LYS A 15 2.29 6.55 -1.52
N GLU A 16 3.46 6.01 -1.87
CA GLU A 16 4.26 6.58 -2.96
C GLU A 16 3.56 6.39 -4.30
N CYS A 17 3.13 5.17 -4.60
CA CYS A 17 2.57 4.80 -5.90
C CYS A 17 1.37 5.69 -6.25
N GLU A 18 0.45 5.87 -5.32
CA GLU A 18 -0.76 6.65 -5.55
C GLU A 18 -0.53 8.16 -5.55
N ALA A 19 0.30 8.68 -4.64
CA ALA A 19 0.62 10.10 -4.60
C ALA A 19 1.32 10.55 -5.89
N VAL A 20 2.26 9.76 -6.39
CA VAL A 20 2.96 10.03 -7.66
C VAL A 20 2.00 9.92 -8.84
N PHE A 21 1.19 8.85 -8.90
CA PHE A 21 0.24 8.62 -9.97
C PHE A 21 -0.83 9.73 -10.06
N SER A 22 -1.50 10.05 -8.96
CA SER A 22 -2.61 11.01 -8.92
C SER A 22 -2.18 12.46 -9.16
N SER A 23 -0.91 12.78 -8.89
CA SER A 23 -0.33 14.10 -9.12
C SER A 23 0.35 14.26 -10.49
N LYS A 24 0.46 13.20 -11.28
CA LYS A 24 1.14 13.20 -12.58
C LYS A 24 0.56 14.23 -13.54
N GLY A 25 1.43 15.07 -14.09
CA GLY A 25 1.04 16.13 -15.01
C GLY A 25 0.31 17.32 -14.38
N LYS A 26 0.20 17.37 -13.04
CA LYS A 26 -0.41 18.50 -12.32
C LYS A 26 0.63 19.55 -11.95
N HIS A 27 0.21 20.82 -11.97
CA HIS A 27 0.98 21.90 -11.37
C HIS A 27 0.66 21.94 -9.87
N LEU A 28 1.60 21.48 -9.06
CA LEU A 28 1.41 21.38 -7.61
C LEU A 28 1.86 22.66 -6.91
N SER A 29 1.03 23.18 -6.00
CA SER A 29 1.46 24.18 -5.04
C SER A 29 2.43 23.58 -4.01
N HIS A 30 3.06 24.43 -3.20
CA HIS A 30 4.16 24.02 -2.31
C HIS A 30 3.83 22.81 -1.41
N THR A 31 2.69 22.80 -0.72
CA THR A 31 2.34 21.73 0.23
C THR A 31 2.14 20.37 -0.43
N PRO A 32 1.28 20.22 -1.46
CA PRO A 32 1.16 18.93 -2.13
C PRO A 32 2.44 18.51 -2.88
N LEU A 33 3.24 19.46 -3.38
CA LEU A 33 4.53 19.14 -3.96
C LEU A 33 5.47 18.50 -2.92
N MET A 34 5.55 19.10 -1.71
CA MET A 34 6.29 18.49 -0.60
C MET A 34 5.78 17.10 -0.27
N GLY A 35 4.47 16.92 -0.15
CA GLY A 35 3.86 15.62 0.16
C GLY A 35 4.23 14.55 -0.86
N VAL A 36 4.16 14.88 -2.16
CA VAL A 36 4.54 13.95 -3.24
C VAL A 36 6.04 13.65 -3.22
N GLN A 37 6.91 14.61 -2.89
CA GLN A 37 8.33 14.31 -2.75
C GLN A 37 8.63 13.46 -1.51
N LEU A 38 7.97 13.73 -0.39
CA LEU A 38 8.11 12.91 0.83
C LEU A 38 7.55 11.50 0.66
N SER A 39 6.52 11.28 -0.17
CA SER A 39 5.97 9.94 -0.39
C SER A 39 7.02 8.94 -0.90
N LYS A 40 8.05 9.42 -1.58
CA LYS A 40 9.13 8.58 -2.13
C LYS A 40 9.98 7.86 -1.08
N VAL A 41 9.90 8.27 0.18
CA VAL A 41 10.61 7.57 1.27
C VAL A 41 9.77 6.44 1.89
N CYS A 42 8.47 6.32 1.53
CA CYS A 42 7.56 5.37 2.17
C CYS A 42 7.70 3.93 1.65
N THR A 43 8.18 3.70 0.44
CA THR A 43 8.24 2.34 -0.14
C THR A 43 9.46 1.56 0.34
N GLN A 44 10.65 2.16 0.29
CA GLN A 44 11.89 1.44 0.52
C GLN A 44 12.03 0.83 1.92
N PRO A 45 11.67 1.53 3.04
CA PRO A 45 11.75 0.92 4.38
C PRO A 45 10.85 -0.29 4.53
N LEU A 46 9.69 -0.33 3.86
CA LEU A 46 8.78 -1.47 3.90
C LEU A 46 9.40 -2.68 3.21
N LEU A 47 10.04 -2.47 2.05
CA LEU A 47 10.71 -3.53 1.29
C LEU A 47 11.93 -4.08 2.04
N ASP A 48 12.72 -3.21 2.66
CA ASP A 48 13.95 -3.58 3.34
C ASP A 48 13.69 -4.28 4.68
N TYR A 49 12.72 -3.80 5.45
CA TYR A 49 12.52 -4.20 6.84
C TYR A 49 11.23 -4.96 7.10
N GLY A 50 10.24 -4.94 6.19
CA GLY A 50 8.90 -5.47 6.45
C GLY A 50 8.88 -6.94 6.88
N LYS A 51 9.65 -7.78 6.19
CA LYS A 51 9.74 -9.21 6.53
C LYS A 51 10.33 -9.45 7.92
N GLU A 52 11.41 -8.74 8.27
CA GLU A 52 12.04 -8.84 9.59
C GLU A 52 11.16 -8.25 10.68
N ALA A 53 10.48 -7.14 10.41
CA ALA A 53 9.53 -6.52 11.33
C ALA A 53 8.41 -7.49 11.71
N LEU A 54 7.82 -8.18 10.74
CA LEU A 54 6.80 -9.19 10.98
C LEU A 54 7.33 -10.39 11.77
N ALA A 55 8.55 -10.85 11.48
CA ALA A 55 9.19 -11.94 12.23
C ALA A 55 9.46 -11.52 13.68
N SER A 56 9.92 -10.30 13.90
CA SER A 56 10.17 -9.73 15.23
C SER A 56 8.89 -9.63 16.04
N LEU A 57 7.82 -9.13 15.43
CA LEU A 57 6.50 -9.03 16.08
C LEU A 57 5.95 -10.41 16.46
N LYS A 58 6.08 -11.40 15.56
CA LYS A 58 5.68 -12.79 15.83
C LYS A 58 6.48 -13.40 16.98
N ALA A 59 7.75 -13.03 17.11
CA ALA A 59 8.62 -13.46 18.22
C ALA A 59 8.45 -12.63 19.51
N HIS A 60 7.51 -11.65 19.53
CA HIS A 60 7.31 -10.71 20.64
C HIS A 60 8.59 -9.93 21.01
N LYS A 61 9.38 -9.56 20.01
CA LYS A 61 10.64 -8.81 20.18
C LYS A 61 10.53 -7.45 19.51
N VAL A 62 11.12 -6.45 20.16
CA VAL A 62 11.37 -5.15 19.55
C VAL A 62 12.68 -5.24 18.77
N SER A 63 12.68 -4.83 17.50
CA SER A 63 13.86 -4.74 16.64
C SER A 63 13.88 -3.39 15.92
N ASP A 64 15.03 -3.03 15.39
CA ASP A 64 15.16 -1.82 14.57
C ASP A 64 14.25 -1.90 13.33
N ALA A 65 14.15 -3.07 12.71
CA ALA A 65 13.24 -3.30 11.59
C ALA A 65 11.77 -3.03 11.95
N LEU A 66 11.30 -3.53 13.11
CA LEU A 66 9.95 -3.25 13.61
C LEU A 66 9.74 -1.75 13.85
N MET A 67 10.75 -1.07 14.39
CA MET A 67 10.71 0.38 14.62
C MET A 67 10.62 1.14 13.30
N GLN A 68 11.47 0.83 12.31
CA GLN A 68 11.47 1.49 11.00
C GLN A 68 10.12 1.36 10.29
N VAL A 69 9.57 0.14 10.23
CA VAL A 69 8.27 -0.11 9.60
C VAL A 69 7.13 0.60 10.33
N THR A 70 7.14 0.59 11.67
CA THR A 70 6.12 1.28 12.46
C THR A 70 6.17 2.80 12.26
N LEU A 71 7.36 3.39 12.25
CA LEU A 71 7.53 4.82 11.97
C LEU A 71 7.09 5.17 10.55
N ASP A 72 7.39 4.32 9.58
CA ASP A 72 6.97 4.56 8.20
C ASP A 72 5.44 4.53 8.07
N ILE A 73 4.78 3.50 8.60
CA ILE A 73 3.32 3.35 8.55
C ILE A 73 2.61 4.50 9.29
N ILE A 74 3.11 4.91 10.46
CA ILE A 74 2.40 5.89 11.29
C ILE A 74 2.80 7.33 10.97
N VAL A 75 4.11 7.60 10.86
CA VAL A 75 4.63 8.97 10.74
C VAL A 75 4.76 9.36 9.27
N SER A 76 5.52 8.61 8.46
CA SER A 76 5.78 8.98 7.06
C SER A 76 4.48 9.03 6.26
N THR A 77 3.71 7.95 6.28
CA THR A 77 2.44 7.91 5.54
C THR A 77 1.42 8.91 6.08
N GLY A 78 1.39 9.13 7.40
CA GLY A 78 0.53 10.12 8.03
C GLY A 78 0.83 11.55 7.58
N ILE A 79 2.11 11.94 7.57
CA ILE A 79 2.55 13.27 7.10
C ILE A 79 2.22 13.44 5.61
N VAL A 80 2.54 12.44 4.78
CA VAL A 80 2.23 12.47 3.34
C VAL A 80 0.73 12.61 3.11
N SER A 81 -0.09 11.85 3.82
CA SER A 81 -1.56 11.92 3.70
C SER A 81 -2.09 13.31 4.00
N ASN A 82 -1.59 13.96 5.06
CA ASN A 82 -1.99 15.32 5.41
C ASN A 82 -1.57 16.35 4.35
N MET A 83 -0.37 16.19 3.76
CA MET A 83 0.13 17.12 2.74
C MET A 83 -0.52 16.92 1.37
N THR A 84 -0.98 15.72 1.07
CA THR A 84 -1.59 15.37 -0.23
C THR A 84 -3.11 15.42 -0.24
N THR A 85 -3.73 15.84 0.88
CA THR A 85 -5.18 15.97 1.03
C THR A 85 -5.57 17.34 1.53
N HIS A 86 -6.32 18.09 0.73
CA HIS A 86 -6.96 19.34 1.13
C HIS A 86 -8.26 19.56 0.33
N ILE A 87 -9.32 18.89 0.76
CA ILE A 87 -10.63 18.96 0.10
C ILE A 87 -11.27 20.34 0.40
N PRO A 88 -11.83 21.03 -0.60
CA PRO A 88 -12.08 20.57 -1.97
C PRO A 88 -10.96 20.86 -2.98
N ASN A 89 -9.82 21.42 -2.57
CA ASN A 89 -8.84 21.99 -3.48
C ASN A 89 -8.01 20.93 -4.22
N TYR A 90 -7.56 19.88 -3.49
CA TYR A 90 -6.81 18.78 -4.08
C TYR A 90 -6.90 17.50 -3.24
N TYR A 91 -6.71 16.37 -3.90
CA TYR A 91 -6.66 15.05 -3.29
C TYR A 91 -5.73 14.14 -4.12
N TYR A 92 -4.54 13.88 -3.60
CA TYR A 92 -3.53 13.01 -4.22
C TYR A 92 -3.17 11.83 -3.33
N ASN A 93 -3.91 11.62 -2.25
CA ASN A 93 -3.61 10.63 -1.22
C ASN A 93 -3.95 9.21 -1.60
N SER A 94 -4.98 9.01 -2.43
CA SER A 94 -5.36 7.69 -2.93
C SER A 94 -5.89 7.76 -4.36
N SER A 95 -5.84 6.65 -5.07
CA SER A 95 -6.25 6.55 -6.47
C SER A 95 -6.64 5.11 -6.84
N LEU A 96 -6.01 4.51 -7.85
CA LEU A 96 -6.40 3.21 -8.41
C LEU A 96 -6.28 2.05 -7.40
N ALA A 97 -5.26 2.04 -6.53
CA ALA A 97 -5.11 0.97 -5.55
C ALA A 97 -6.28 0.95 -4.56
N HIS A 98 -6.66 2.10 -4.04
CA HIS A 98 -7.84 2.22 -3.19
C HIS A 98 -9.17 2.05 -3.94
N CYS A 99 -9.22 2.34 -5.25
CA CYS A 99 -10.40 2.01 -6.07
C CYS A 99 -10.62 0.50 -6.17
N VAL A 100 -9.56 -0.30 -6.26
CA VAL A 100 -9.66 -1.78 -6.20
C VAL A 100 -10.25 -2.22 -4.87
N TYR A 101 -9.75 -1.69 -3.74
CA TYR A 101 -10.33 -1.96 -2.44
C TYR A 101 -11.80 -1.52 -2.35
N ASN A 102 -12.13 -0.29 -2.74
CA ASN A 102 -13.51 0.21 -2.70
C ASN A 102 -14.44 -0.65 -3.56
N GLY A 103 -13.97 -1.10 -4.73
CA GLY A 103 -14.70 -2.05 -5.57
C GLY A 103 -14.89 -3.41 -4.91
N SER A 104 -13.93 -3.89 -4.14
CA SER A 104 -14.04 -5.16 -3.42
C SER A 104 -15.13 -5.16 -2.34
N THR A 105 -15.37 -4.01 -1.72
CA THR A 105 -16.36 -3.89 -0.62
C THR A 105 -17.81 -4.17 -1.03
N ILE A 106 -18.12 -4.13 -2.33
CA ILE A 106 -19.45 -4.51 -2.85
C ILE A 106 -19.56 -6.01 -3.15
N THR A 107 -18.47 -6.75 -3.05
CA THR A 107 -18.44 -8.20 -3.25
C THR A 107 -18.59 -8.92 -1.92
N ARG A 108 -19.14 -10.16 -1.96
CA ARG A 108 -19.34 -10.97 -0.76
C ARG A 108 -18.04 -11.21 0.00
N HIS A 109 -16.94 -11.49 -0.72
CA HIS A 109 -15.65 -11.84 -0.13
C HIS A 109 -14.80 -10.64 0.25
N GLY A 110 -15.07 -9.45 -0.28
CA GLY A 110 -14.30 -8.24 0.04
C GLY A 110 -14.33 -7.84 1.53
N HIS A 111 -15.36 -8.28 2.27
CA HIS A 111 -15.47 -8.03 3.71
C HIS A 111 -14.68 -9.02 4.58
N GLU A 112 -14.15 -10.10 4.00
CA GLU A 112 -13.40 -11.13 4.71
C GLU A 112 -11.91 -10.79 4.78
N HIS A 113 -11.47 -9.78 4.00
CA HIS A 113 -10.09 -9.34 3.88
C HIS A 113 -9.84 -7.99 4.58
N LEU A 114 -8.64 -7.81 5.09
CA LEU A 114 -8.23 -6.54 5.68
C LEU A 114 -8.01 -5.48 4.59
N HIS A 115 -8.29 -4.21 4.92
CA HIS A 115 -8.14 -3.08 4.00
C HIS A 115 -6.80 -3.07 3.26
N GLY A 116 -5.70 -3.08 4.01
CA GLY A 116 -4.36 -3.01 3.43
C GLY A 116 -3.95 -4.25 2.65
N GLU A 117 -4.53 -5.42 2.97
CA GLU A 117 -4.36 -6.63 2.18
C GLU A 117 -4.85 -6.41 0.74
N VAL A 118 -6.09 -5.93 0.57
CA VAL A 118 -6.66 -5.67 -0.76
C VAL A 118 -5.98 -4.48 -1.44
N VAL A 119 -5.63 -3.43 -0.69
CA VAL A 119 -4.90 -2.27 -1.23
C VAL A 119 -3.55 -2.69 -1.80
N SER A 120 -2.84 -3.65 -1.18
CA SER A 120 -1.56 -4.14 -1.71
C SER A 120 -1.68 -4.78 -3.09
N LEU A 121 -2.77 -5.53 -3.34
CA LEU A 121 -3.11 -6.02 -4.68
C LEU A 121 -3.43 -4.87 -5.63
N GLY A 122 -4.16 -3.88 -5.15
CA GLY A 122 -4.47 -2.66 -5.91
C GLY A 122 -3.22 -1.90 -6.35
N VAL A 123 -2.13 -1.92 -5.56
CA VAL A 123 -0.82 -1.36 -5.96
C VAL A 123 -0.26 -2.09 -7.18
N LEU A 124 -0.35 -3.41 -7.21
CA LEU A 124 0.10 -4.19 -8.39
C LEU A 124 -0.73 -3.85 -9.63
N CYS A 125 -2.04 -3.65 -9.46
CA CYS A 125 -2.94 -3.20 -10.54
C CYS A 125 -2.53 -1.81 -11.07
N LEU A 126 -2.28 -0.84 -10.17
CA LEU A 126 -1.86 0.51 -10.52
C LEU A 126 -0.55 0.50 -11.30
N LEU A 127 0.46 -0.22 -10.80
CA LEU A 127 1.78 -0.29 -11.45
C LEU A 127 1.71 -1.01 -12.80
N THR A 128 0.81 -1.99 -12.95
CA THR A 128 0.54 -2.64 -14.24
C THR A 128 -0.10 -1.66 -15.21
N TYR A 129 -1.09 -0.88 -14.77
CA TYR A 129 -1.74 0.15 -15.57
C TYR A 129 -0.75 1.23 -16.04
N GLU A 130 0.19 1.63 -15.18
CA GLU A 130 1.23 2.62 -15.52
C GLU A 130 2.35 2.05 -16.40
N GLY A 131 2.44 0.74 -16.57
CA GLY A 131 3.57 0.08 -17.23
C GLY A 131 4.87 0.10 -16.40
N ALA A 132 4.77 0.35 -15.08
CA ALA A 132 5.91 0.38 -14.16
C ALA A 132 6.32 -1.05 -13.74
N ASN A 133 6.60 -1.91 -14.72
CA ASN A 133 6.76 -3.35 -14.54
C ASN A 133 7.88 -3.74 -13.56
N ALA A 134 9.01 -3.02 -13.57
CA ALA A 134 10.13 -3.34 -12.67
C ALA A 134 9.77 -3.14 -11.19
N LEU A 135 9.08 -2.04 -10.85
CA LEU A 135 8.62 -1.78 -9.50
C LEU A 135 7.50 -2.75 -9.11
N ARG A 136 6.53 -3.01 -10.02
CA ARG A 136 5.49 -4.02 -9.82
C ARG A 136 6.09 -5.38 -9.46
N ASP A 137 7.05 -5.85 -10.22
CA ASP A 137 7.66 -7.17 -10.01
C ASP A 137 8.44 -7.23 -8.68
N THR A 138 9.04 -6.11 -8.26
CA THR A 138 9.69 -5.98 -6.96
C THR A 138 8.68 -6.08 -5.83
N ILE A 139 7.61 -5.31 -5.88
CA ILE A 139 6.54 -5.33 -4.86
C ILE A 139 5.80 -6.67 -4.86
N MET A 140 5.55 -7.27 -6.02
CA MET A 140 4.91 -8.59 -6.12
C MET A 140 5.75 -9.68 -5.43
N LYS A 141 7.08 -9.69 -5.62
CA LYS A 141 7.99 -10.62 -4.92
C LYS A 141 8.00 -10.36 -3.41
N PHE A 142 7.98 -9.11 -3.00
CA PHE A 142 7.89 -8.75 -1.59
C PHE A 142 6.56 -9.23 -0.99
N ASN A 143 5.42 -8.93 -1.62
CA ASN A 143 4.10 -9.39 -1.20
C ASN A 143 4.08 -10.91 -1.02
N ALA A 144 4.52 -11.66 -2.02
CA ALA A 144 4.62 -13.12 -1.94
C ALA A 144 5.48 -13.58 -0.75
N SER A 145 6.55 -12.86 -0.42
CA SER A 145 7.49 -13.23 0.66
C SER A 145 6.92 -13.07 2.06
N ILE A 146 5.85 -12.29 2.22
CA ILE A 146 5.18 -12.03 3.50
C ILE A 146 3.71 -12.49 3.51
N GLY A 147 3.24 -13.13 2.43
CA GLY A 147 1.88 -13.65 2.32
C GLY A 147 0.81 -12.60 2.00
N LEU A 148 1.18 -11.43 1.48
CA LEU A 148 0.22 -10.50 0.87
C LEU A 148 -0.19 -11.00 -0.53
N PRO A 149 -1.42 -10.68 -0.99
CA PRO A 149 -1.94 -11.14 -2.27
C PRO A 149 -1.11 -10.63 -3.46
N VAL A 150 -0.97 -11.47 -4.48
CA VAL A 150 -0.25 -11.18 -5.73
C VAL A 150 -1.10 -11.33 -6.98
N CYS A 151 -2.29 -11.93 -6.84
CA CYS A 151 -3.27 -12.06 -7.91
C CYS A 151 -4.69 -11.97 -7.34
N PHE A 152 -5.67 -11.84 -8.23
CA PHE A 152 -7.08 -11.75 -7.84
C PHE A 152 -7.59 -13.01 -7.15
N ASP A 153 -7.08 -14.17 -7.50
CA ASP A 153 -7.50 -15.45 -6.91
C ASP A 153 -7.13 -15.55 -5.42
N ASP A 154 -6.12 -14.81 -4.97
CA ASP A 154 -5.75 -14.75 -3.54
C ASP A 154 -6.84 -14.06 -2.67
N ILE A 155 -7.70 -13.24 -3.30
CA ILE A 155 -8.81 -12.51 -2.65
C ILE A 155 -10.15 -13.15 -3.01
N TRP A 156 -10.33 -13.67 -4.24
CA TRP A 156 -11.61 -14.14 -4.78
C TRP A 156 -11.55 -15.59 -5.29
N SER A 157 -10.84 -16.48 -4.60
CA SER A 157 -10.60 -17.86 -5.03
C SER A 157 -11.85 -18.71 -5.27
N GLU A 158 -13.02 -18.34 -4.73
CA GLU A 158 -14.27 -19.08 -4.93
C GLU A 158 -15.01 -18.73 -6.23
N TYR A 159 -14.52 -17.77 -7.02
CA TYR A 159 -15.16 -17.40 -8.29
C TYR A 159 -15.04 -18.47 -9.38
N HIS A 160 -14.19 -19.48 -9.18
CA HIS A 160 -13.97 -20.59 -10.13
C HIS A 160 -14.78 -21.85 -9.83
N ALA A 161 -15.55 -21.88 -8.74
CA ALA A 161 -16.29 -23.08 -8.34
C ALA A 161 -17.67 -23.23 -9.03
N ASP A 162 -18.20 -22.16 -9.67
CA ASP A 162 -19.57 -22.11 -10.18
C ASP A 162 -19.67 -21.74 -11.68
N VAL A 163 -18.65 -22.06 -12.50
CA VAL A 163 -18.74 -21.89 -13.97
C VAL A 163 -18.65 -23.22 -14.68
#